data_885c82a0ea38ba67d0870809f83d2fcb
#
_entry.id   885c82a0ea38ba67d0870809f83d2fcb
#
_cell.length_a   1.000
_cell.length_b   1.000
_cell.length_c   1.000
_cell.angle_alpha   90.00
_cell.angle_beta   90.00
_cell.angle_gamma   90.00
#
_symmetry.space_group_name_H-M   'P 1'
#
loop_
_entity.id
_entity.type
_entity.pdbx_description
1 polymer ?
#
loop_
_entity_poly.entity_id
_entity_poly.type
_entity_poly.pdbx_seq_one_letter_code
_entity_poly.pdbx_strand_id
1 'polypeptide(L)'
;MGDKESRASYLLAMPETTLTDRALLRIAGDDPRGFLQGLVTQDMASVVPGAPQWGGLLTPQGKALFDFMLWAEGDAILVDCEASVAEALARRLSIYRLRRAITIERSEGAVHWAREGGEGVPDPRLPALGQRWIGDAGAAAKGWLAHRLSLGVTEGLAELGSDQTLWLECNARELNGVSFTKGCYVGQENTARMHHRSKVNRRLVVAPLGEAGDRTRATYPELGLMVELRRVEALGDARVPDWMAAALA
;
A
#
# COMPACT_ATOMS: atom_id res chain seq x y z
N MET A 1 -55.44 2.40 16.02
CA MET A 1 -54.63 1.14 16.10
C MET A 1 -54.00 0.98 14.72
N GLY A 2 -52.89 1.60 14.48
CA GLY A 2 -52.15 1.61 13.20
C GLY A 2 -50.86 2.35 13.44
N ASP A 3 -49.77 1.93 12.88
CA ASP A 3 -48.42 2.48 12.87
C ASP A 3 -47.43 2.04 13.95
N LYS A 4 -47.22 0.75 14.08
CA LYS A 4 -46.01 0.22 14.71
C LYS A 4 -45.22 -0.75 13.84
N GLU A 5 -45.60 -0.99 12.60
CA GLU A 5 -44.94 -1.97 11.71
C GLU A 5 -44.01 -1.40 10.65
N SER A 6 -43.76 -0.06 10.62
CA SER A 6 -42.95 0.55 9.54
C SER A 6 -41.54 0.96 9.94
N ARG A 7 -41.04 0.65 11.14
CA ARG A 7 -39.66 1.03 11.57
C ARG A 7 -38.63 -0.09 11.59
N ALA A 8 -39.00 -1.31 11.24
CA ALA A 8 -38.11 -2.49 11.31
C ALA A 8 -37.42 -2.88 9.99
N SER A 9 -37.61 -2.13 8.91
CA SER A 9 -37.23 -2.58 7.55
C SER A 9 -36.11 -1.78 6.87
N TYR A 10 -35.44 -0.86 7.53
CA TYR A 10 -34.33 -0.08 6.94
C TYR A 10 -33.02 -0.14 7.74
N LEU A 11 -32.70 -1.27 8.33
CA LEU A 11 -31.31 -1.63 8.53
C LEU A 11 -30.82 -2.18 7.18
N LEU A 12 -30.62 -1.29 6.21
CA LEU A 12 -29.77 -1.58 5.06
C LEU A 12 -28.45 -2.11 5.63
N ALA A 13 -28.14 -3.37 5.36
CA ALA A 13 -26.88 -3.95 5.77
C ALA A 13 -25.79 -3.00 5.27
N MET A 14 -25.01 -2.44 6.19
CA MET A 14 -23.89 -1.57 5.82
C MET A 14 -22.99 -2.33 4.88
N PRO A 15 -22.56 -1.74 3.75
CA PRO A 15 -21.74 -2.46 2.78
C PRO A 15 -20.47 -2.97 3.48
N GLU A 16 -20.14 -4.23 3.26
CA GLU A 16 -18.94 -4.89 3.81
C GLU A 16 -17.69 -4.48 3.02
N THR A 17 -17.27 -3.23 3.17
CA THR A 17 -16.22 -2.62 2.35
C THR A 17 -15.07 -2.04 3.17
N THR A 18 -15.18 -1.95 4.50
CA THR A 18 -14.16 -1.34 5.35
C THR A 18 -12.94 -2.26 5.50
N LEU A 19 -11.77 -1.78 5.13
CA LEU A 19 -10.49 -2.43 5.42
C LEU A 19 -10.09 -2.09 6.87
N THR A 20 -10.45 -2.95 7.80
CA THR A 20 -10.29 -2.72 9.24
C THR A 20 -8.85 -2.76 9.74
N ASP A 21 -7.95 -3.29 8.92
CA ASP A 21 -6.50 -3.33 9.14
C ASP A 21 -5.78 -2.07 8.64
N ARG A 22 -6.51 -1.09 8.10
CA ARG A 22 -5.97 0.18 7.61
C ARG A 22 -6.23 1.33 8.57
N ALA A 23 -5.38 2.34 8.48
CA ALA A 23 -5.46 3.56 9.26
C ALA A 23 -5.08 4.77 8.42
N LEU A 24 -5.63 5.92 8.77
CA LEU A 24 -5.34 7.18 8.13
C LEU A 24 -4.50 8.07 9.04
N LEU A 25 -3.38 8.57 8.51
CA LEU A 25 -2.63 9.67 9.10
C LEU A 25 -2.85 10.91 8.23
N ARG A 26 -3.26 12.01 8.85
CA ARG A 26 -3.42 13.30 8.20
C ARG A 26 -2.16 14.13 8.38
N ILE A 27 -1.55 14.52 7.27
CA ILE A 27 -0.37 15.39 7.23
C ILE A 27 -0.80 16.75 6.70
N ALA A 28 -0.70 17.77 7.54
CA ALA A 28 -1.18 19.11 7.25
C ALA A 28 -0.21 20.18 7.76
N GLY A 29 -0.47 21.45 7.43
CA GLY A 29 0.32 22.60 7.84
C GLY A 29 1.04 23.26 6.67
N ASP A 30 2.27 23.74 6.90
CA ASP A 30 3.04 24.49 5.92
C ASP A 30 3.71 23.57 4.90
N ASP A 31 3.16 23.51 3.70
CA ASP A 31 3.63 22.70 2.57
C ASP A 31 3.82 21.20 2.90
N PRO A 32 2.74 20.45 3.22
CA PRO A 32 2.83 19.01 3.48
C PRO A 32 3.29 18.22 2.25
N ARG A 33 3.03 18.71 1.04
CA ARG A 33 3.49 18.08 -0.20
C ARG A 33 5.00 18.19 -0.36
N GLY A 34 5.58 19.38 -0.20
CA GLY A 34 7.02 19.57 -0.23
C GLY A 34 7.75 18.87 0.92
N PHE A 35 7.09 18.72 2.08
CA PHE A 35 7.61 17.89 3.17
C PHE A 35 7.73 16.41 2.74
N LEU A 36 6.68 15.83 2.18
CA LEU A 36 6.68 14.43 1.76
C LEU A 36 7.51 14.19 0.51
N GLN A 37 7.65 15.19 -0.38
CA GLN A 37 8.39 15.05 -1.64
C GLN A 37 9.82 14.54 -1.45
N GLY A 38 10.50 14.96 -0.42
CA GLY A 38 11.87 14.51 -0.11
C GLY A 38 11.95 13.19 0.67
N LEU A 39 10.84 12.59 1.05
CA LEU A 39 10.80 11.42 1.91
C LEU A 39 10.26 10.16 1.24
N VAL A 40 9.16 10.30 0.48
CA VAL A 40 8.43 9.17 -0.09
C VAL A 40 8.85 8.87 -1.52
N THR A 41 8.61 7.66 -1.97
CA THR A 41 9.02 7.20 -3.31
C THR A 41 8.21 7.80 -4.45
N GLN A 42 7.01 8.32 -4.17
CA GLN A 42 6.12 8.90 -5.17
C GLN A 42 6.31 10.41 -5.35
N ASP A 43 5.96 10.88 -6.54
CA ASP A 43 5.89 12.31 -6.83
C ASP A 43 4.61 12.90 -6.25
N MET A 44 4.75 13.82 -5.31
CA MET A 44 3.60 14.46 -4.66
C MET A 44 2.78 15.34 -5.62
N ALA A 45 3.33 15.70 -6.78
CA ALA A 45 2.57 16.40 -7.82
C ALA A 45 1.50 15.49 -8.47
N SER A 46 1.71 14.17 -8.48
CA SER A 46 0.75 13.20 -9.02
C SER A 46 -0.38 12.83 -8.03
N VAL A 47 -0.25 13.19 -6.75
CA VAL A 47 -1.26 12.94 -5.73
C VAL A 47 -2.32 14.05 -5.81
N VAL A 48 -3.36 13.85 -6.59
CA VAL A 48 -4.44 14.82 -6.81
C VAL A 48 -5.80 14.22 -6.40
N PRO A 49 -6.83 15.03 -6.20
CA PRO A 49 -8.18 14.51 -5.91
C PRO A 49 -8.61 13.45 -6.94
N GLY A 50 -9.07 12.30 -6.47
CA GLY A 50 -9.48 11.18 -7.33
C GLY A 50 -8.34 10.36 -7.94
N ALA A 51 -7.08 10.68 -7.67
CA ALA A 51 -5.92 9.93 -8.16
C ALA A 51 -4.90 9.64 -7.02
N PRO A 52 -5.23 8.75 -6.09
CA PRO A 52 -4.30 8.34 -5.05
C PRO A 52 -3.08 7.65 -5.66
N GLN A 53 -1.97 7.65 -4.91
CA GLN A 53 -0.73 7.01 -5.33
C GLN A 53 -0.25 6.02 -4.26
N TRP A 54 0.22 4.85 -4.67
CA TRP A 54 0.92 3.95 -3.78
C TRP A 54 2.40 4.30 -3.72
N GLY A 55 2.99 4.26 -2.55
CA GLY A 55 4.41 4.53 -2.36
C GLY A 55 4.92 3.99 -1.04
N GLY A 56 6.17 4.29 -0.74
CA GLY A 56 6.81 3.85 0.49
C GLY A 56 7.74 4.90 1.09
N LEU A 57 8.04 4.70 2.36
CA LEU A 57 9.16 5.32 3.06
C LEU A 57 10.28 4.28 3.17
N LEU A 58 11.48 4.65 2.75
CA LEU A 58 12.60 3.73 2.64
C LEU A 58 13.70 4.04 3.67
N THR A 59 14.58 3.07 3.89
CA THR A 59 15.90 3.32 4.48
C THR A 59 16.80 4.07 3.48
N PRO A 60 17.90 4.68 3.92
CA PRO A 60 18.90 5.25 3.00
C PRO A 60 19.44 4.22 1.99
N GLN A 61 19.40 2.92 2.31
CA GLN A 61 19.84 1.84 1.44
C GLN A 61 18.75 1.39 0.43
N GLY A 62 17.57 2.03 0.44
CA GLY A 62 16.48 1.73 -0.50
C GLY A 62 15.64 0.51 -0.12
N LYS A 63 15.69 0.07 1.13
CA LYS A 63 14.82 -1.00 1.64
C LYS A 63 13.51 -0.42 2.17
N ALA A 64 12.41 -1.15 1.99
CA ALA A 64 11.10 -0.78 2.51
C ALA A 64 11.10 -0.68 4.04
N LEU A 65 10.58 0.41 4.57
CA LEU A 65 10.23 0.58 5.99
C LEU A 65 8.72 0.54 6.18
N PHE A 66 8.00 1.24 5.34
CA PHE A 66 6.54 1.32 5.33
C PHE A 66 6.05 1.48 3.89
N ASP A 67 4.93 0.90 3.58
CA ASP A 67 4.15 1.17 2.37
C ASP A 67 2.80 1.77 2.73
N PHE A 68 2.26 2.57 1.83
CA PHE A 68 1.01 3.29 2.05
C PHE A 68 0.43 3.84 0.75
N MET A 69 -0.87 4.20 0.80
CA MET A 69 -1.50 5.03 -0.22
C MET A 69 -1.48 6.49 0.22
N LEU A 70 -1.29 7.38 -0.73
CA LEU A 70 -1.29 8.84 -0.56
C LEU A 70 -2.54 9.40 -1.22
N TRP A 71 -3.35 10.14 -0.46
CA TRP A 71 -4.59 10.74 -0.92
C TRP A 71 -4.52 12.26 -0.73
N ALA A 72 -5.03 12.99 -1.72
CA ALA A 72 -5.18 14.45 -1.59
C ALA A 72 -6.45 14.78 -0.81
N GLU A 73 -6.32 15.63 0.21
CA GLU A 73 -7.42 16.18 1.00
C GLU A 73 -7.26 17.71 1.12
N GLY A 74 -7.74 18.44 0.12
CA GLY A 74 -7.46 19.87 0.02
C GLY A 74 -5.94 20.13 0.01
N ASP A 75 -5.46 20.93 0.97
CA ASP A 75 -4.04 21.22 1.14
C ASP A 75 -3.30 20.14 1.94
N ALA A 76 -4.01 19.24 2.60
CA ALA A 76 -3.45 18.13 3.37
C ALA A 76 -3.26 16.87 2.51
N ILE A 77 -2.51 15.93 3.07
CA ILE A 77 -2.34 14.58 2.53
C ILE A 77 -2.81 13.57 3.58
N LEU A 78 -3.68 12.66 3.18
CA LEU A 78 -3.98 11.47 3.97
C LEU A 78 -3.05 10.33 3.54
N VAL A 79 -2.43 9.71 4.53
CA VAL A 79 -1.58 8.52 4.36
C VAL A 79 -2.36 7.33 4.88
N ASP A 80 -2.87 6.50 3.97
CA ASP A 80 -3.53 5.23 4.27
C ASP A 80 -2.44 4.16 4.44
N CYS A 81 -2.21 3.72 5.64
CA CYS A 81 -1.20 2.73 6.01
C CYS A 81 -1.80 1.58 6.84
N GLU A 82 -1.03 0.54 7.04
CA GLU A 82 -1.39 -0.55 7.95
C GLU A 82 -1.58 -0.01 9.37
N ALA A 83 -2.70 -0.35 10.00
CA ALA A 83 -3.10 0.20 11.30
C ALA A 83 -2.09 -0.14 12.42
N SER A 84 -1.49 -1.32 12.35
CA SER A 84 -0.50 -1.81 13.32
C SER A 84 0.79 -0.98 13.37
N VAL A 85 1.14 -0.30 12.27
CA VAL A 85 2.37 0.49 12.17
C VAL A 85 2.15 1.99 12.08
N ALA A 86 0.89 2.46 12.13
CA ALA A 86 0.55 3.87 11.93
C ALA A 86 1.30 4.82 12.90
N GLU A 87 1.39 4.46 14.18
CA GLU A 87 2.13 5.25 15.15
C GLU A 87 3.65 5.27 14.89
N ALA A 88 4.20 4.13 14.46
CA ALA A 88 5.62 4.04 14.12
C ALA A 88 5.95 4.89 12.88
N LEU A 89 5.07 4.88 11.87
CA LEU A 89 5.16 5.74 10.70
C LEU A 89 5.06 7.22 11.08
N ALA A 90 4.07 7.60 11.90
CA ALA A 90 3.91 8.98 12.37
C ALA A 90 5.15 9.47 13.14
N ARG A 91 5.68 8.67 14.05
CA ARG A 91 6.94 8.97 14.75
C ARG A 91 8.12 9.12 13.79
N ARG A 92 8.23 8.21 12.81
CA ARG A 92 9.31 8.26 11.83
C ARG A 92 9.25 9.51 10.95
N LEU A 93 8.10 9.88 10.46
CA LEU A 93 7.90 11.12 9.69
C LEU A 93 8.18 12.36 10.55
N SER A 94 7.79 12.35 11.82
CA SER A 94 8.01 13.47 12.74
C SER A 94 9.50 13.81 12.95
N ILE A 95 10.41 12.85 12.82
CA ILE A 95 11.85 13.09 12.87
C ILE A 95 12.31 14.02 11.75
N TYR A 96 11.73 13.90 10.57
CA TYR A 96 12.09 14.70 9.40
C TYR A 96 11.40 16.08 9.37
N ARG A 97 10.41 16.30 10.23
CA ARG A 97 9.69 17.57 10.31
C ARG A 97 10.60 18.74 10.67
N LEU A 98 11.60 18.50 11.54
CA LEU A 98 12.52 19.51 12.04
C LEU A 98 11.78 20.75 12.59
N ARG A 99 11.95 21.93 11.93
CA ARG A 99 11.31 23.20 12.31
C ARG A 99 10.09 23.55 11.45
N ARG A 100 9.64 22.66 10.56
CA ARG A 100 8.46 22.92 9.72
C ARG A 100 7.20 22.84 10.55
N ALA A 101 6.27 23.74 10.31
CA ALA A 101 4.94 23.76 10.93
C ALA A 101 4.04 22.69 10.28
N ILE A 102 4.41 21.43 10.42
CA ILE A 102 3.68 20.26 9.91
C ILE A 102 3.06 19.52 11.09
N THR A 103 1.79 19.17 10.99
CA THR A 103 1.10 18.24 11.89
C THR A 103 1.00 16.86 11.24
N ILE A 104 1.13 15.81 12.06
CA ILE A 104 1.00 14.42 11.64
C ILE A 104 0.15 13.75 12.70
N GLU A 105 -1.10 13.53 12.39
CA GLU A 105 -2.10 13.09 13.37
C GLU A 105 -2.93 11.93 12.81
N ARG A 106 -3.48 11.11 13.70
CA ARG A 106 -4.46 10.11 13.32
C ARG A 106 -5.71 10.83 12.80
N SER A 107 -6.19 10.43 11.63
CA SER A 107 -7.44 10.92 11.08
C SER A 107 -8.58 9.95 11.40
N GLU A 108 -9.76 10.51 11.62
CA GLU A 108 -11.01 9.77 11.59
C GLU A 108 -11.32 9.34 10.15
N GLY A 109 -12.24 8.42 10.00
CA GLY A 109 -12.57 7.82 8.72
C GLY A 109 -11.92 6.47 8.51
N ALA A 110 -12.40 5.75 7.52
CA ALA A 110 -11.98 4.41 7.18
C ALA A 110 -11.61 4.30 5.70
N VAL A 111 -10.73 3.36 5.41
CA VAL A 111 -10.41 2.97 4.04
C VAL A 111 -11.37 1.88 3.62
N HIS A 112 -11.96 2.04 2.46
CA HIS A 112 -12.87 1.08 1.86
C HIS A 112 -12.28 0.45 0.62
N TRP A 113 -12.76 -0.73 0.32
CA TRP A 113 -12.45 -1.48 -0.88
C TRP A 113 -13.69 -2.22 -1.40
N ALA A 114 -13.82 -2.24 -2.72
CA ALA A 114 -14.74 -3.12 -3.41
C ALA A 114 -14.08 -3.67 -4.68
N ARG A 115 -14.30 -4.95 -4.95
CA ARG A 115 -13.80 -5.56 -6.18
C ARG A 115 -14.48 -4.97 -7.40
N GLU A 116 -15.78 -4.76 -7.32
CA GLU A 116 -16.65 -4.21 -8.37
C GLU A 116 -17.72 -3.33 -7.73
N GLY A 117 -18.24 -2.35 -8.47
CA GLY A 117 -19.42 -1.58 -8.06
C GLY A 117 -19.21 -0.62 -6.87
N GLY A 118 -17.98 -0.29 -6.53
CA GLY A 118 -17.68 0.69 -5.49
C GLY A 118 -17.84 2.14 -5.99
N GLU A 119 -17.91 3.07 -5.04
CA GLU A 119 -17.98 4.52 -5.30
C GLU A 119 -16.58 5.17 -5.44
N GLY A 120 -15.54 4.35 -5.35
CA GLY A 120 -14.16 4.81 -5.28
C GLY A 120 -13.47 4.96 -6.63
N VAL A 121 -12.16 5.10 -6.55
CA VAL A 121 -11.27 5.16 -7.70
C VAL A 121 -10.52 3.82 -7.82
N PRO A 122 -10.06 3.45 -9.03
CA PRO A 122 -9.24 2.24 -9.20
C PRO A 122 -8.00 2.27 -8.29
N ASP A 123 -7.65 1.11 -7.73
CA ASP A 123 -6.40 0.97 -6.96
C ASP A 123 -5.21 1.35 -7.87
N PRO A 124 -4.36 2.31 -7.45
CA PRO A 124 -3.31 2.85 -8.32
C PRO A 124 -2.22 1.84 -8.68
N ARG A 125 -2.10 0.75 -7.93
CA ARG A 125 -1.13 -0.31 -8.20
C ARG A 125 -1.54 -1.14 -9.42
N LEU A 126 -2.81 -1.52 -9.47
CA LEU A 126 -3.35 -2.39 -10.50
C LEU A 126 -4.89 -2.25 -10.53
N PRO A 127 -5.52 -1.85 -11.65
CA PRO A 127 -6.98 -1.71 -11.72
C PRO A 127 -7.75 -2.99 -11.36
N ALA A 128 -7.18 -4.16 -11.63
CA ALA A 128 -7.76 -5.46 -11.28
C ALA A 128 -7.91 -5.69 -9.77
N LEU A 129 -7.23 -4.91 -8.92
CA LEU A 129 -7.42 -4.91 -7.47
C LEU A 129 -8.80 -4.38 -7.06
N GLY A 130 -9.49 -3.66 -7.94
CA GLY A 130 -10.79 -3.05 -7.66
C GLY A 130 -10.68 -1.57 -7.32
N GLN A 131 -11.64 -1.08 -6.55
CA GLN A 131 -11.77 0.34 -6.21
C GLN A 131 -11.48 0.59 -4.73
N ARG A 132 -10.94 1.76 -4.43
CA ARG A 132 -10.72 2.25 -3.05
C ARG A 132 -11.30 3.64 -2.86
N TRP A 133 -11.72 3.95 -1.64
CA TRP A 133 -12.16 5.29 -1.21
C TRP A 133 -11.99 5.44 0.30
N ILE A 134 -12.13 6.66 0.75
CA ILE A 134 -12.14 7.03 2.16
C ILE A 134 -13.56 7.47 2.51
N GLY A 135 -14.10 6.98 3.62
CA GLY A 135 -15.45 7.28 4.10
C GLY A 135 -15.63 6.96 5.58
N ASP A 136 -16.88 6.98 6.03
CA ASP A 136 -17.21 6.57 7.40
C ASP A 136 -17.04 5.06 7.56
N ALA A 137 -16.59 4.62 8.75
CA ALA A 137 -16.40 3.20 9.02
C ALA A 137 -17.71 2.42 8.88
N GLY A 138 -17.64 1.29 8.20
CA GLY A 138 -18.75 0.36 7.98
C GLY A 138 -18.39 -1.06 8.39
N ALA A 139 -19.11 -2.04 7.85
CA ALA A 139 -18.81 -3.44 8.06
C ALA A 139 -17.49 -3.84 7.37
N ALA A 140 -16.77 -4.78 8.00
CA ALA A 140 -15.47 -5.24 7.51
C ALA A 140 -15.57 -5.85 6.11
N ALA A 141 -14.65 -5.45 5.23
CA ALA A 141 -14.53 -6.02 3.89
C ALA A 141 -14.18 -7.51 3.96
N LYS A 142 -14.81 -8.29 3.10
CA LYS A 142 -14.52 -9.72 2.98
C LYS A 142 -13.75 -10.00 1.68
N GLY A 143 -12.74 -10.85 1.78
CA GLY A 143 -12.03 -11.38 0.62
C GLY A 143 -10.93 -10.48 0.05
N TRP A 144 -10.64 -9.31 0.62
CA TRP A 144 -9.54 -8.46 0.17
C TRP A 144 -8.21 -9.20 0.09
N LEU A 145 -7.80 -9.84 1.18
CA LEU A 145 -6.54 -10.59 1.24
C LEU A 145 -6.46 -11.67 0.15
N ALA A 146 -7.49 -12.50 0.03
CA ALA A 146 -7.52 -13.57 -0.96
C ALA A 146 -7.49 -13.01 -2.39
N HIS A 147 -8.24 -11.94 -2.66
CA HIS A 147 -8.28 -11.28 -3.96
C HIS A 147 -6.92 -10.68 -4.32
N ARG A 148 -6.31 -9.92 -3.42
CA ARG A 148 -5.00 -9.30 -3.62
C ARG A 148 -3.90 -10.34 -3.89
N LEU A 149 -3.84 -11.39 -3.08
CA LEU A 149 -2.87 -12.47 -3.26
C LEU A 149 -3.14 -13.27 -4.54
N SER A 150 -4.39 -13.41 -4.98
CA SER A 150 -4.70 -14.06 -6.27
C SER A 150 -4.10 -13.33 -7.46
N LEU A 151 -3.93 -12.01 -7.35
CA LEU A 151 -3.28 -11.15 -8.34
C LEU A 151 -1.76 -11.03 -8.13
N GLY A 152 -1.20 -11.70 -7.15
CA GLY A 152 0.25 -11.68 -6.86
C GLY A 152 0.74 -10.39 -6.23
N VAL A 153 -0.14 -9.52 -5.74
CA VAL A 153 0.23 -8.22 -5.14
C VAL A 153 0.47 -8.37 -3.66
N THR A 154 1.63 -7.92 -3.19
CA THR A 154 2.04 -7.92 -1.78
C THR A 154 1.87 -6.54 -1.15
N GLU A 155 1.55 -6.47 0.15
CA GLU A 155 1.48 -5.22 0.92
C GLU A 155 1.69 -5.46 2.42
N GLY A 156 1.99 -4.39 3.13
CA GLY A 156 2.11 -4.39 4.58
C GLY A 156 3.44 -4.95 5.10
N LEU A 157 3.67 -4.71 6.38
CA LEU A 157 4.94 -4.99 7.02
C LEU A 157 5.32 -6.47 7.02
N ALA A 158 4.32 -7.34 7.22
CA ALA A 158 4.55 -8.78 7.30
C ALA A 158 5.09 -9.36 5.98
N GLU A 159 4.60 -8.87 4.84
CA GLU A 159 4.97 -9.36 3.51
C GLU A 159 6.20 -8.64 2.95
N LEU A 160 6.28 -7.32 3.09
CA LEU A 160 7.38 -6.53 2.54
C LEU A 160 8.64 -6.63 3.42
N GLY A 161 8.48 -6.77 4.71
CA GLY A 161 9.54 -6.76 5.71
C GLY A 161 10.11 -5.36 5.95
N SER A 162 10.26 -4.95 7.23
CA SER A 162 10.90 -3.67 7.57
C SER A 162 12.42 -3.80 7.51
N ASP A 163 13.08 -2.92 6.74
CA ASP A 163 14.54 -2.90 6.52
C ASP A 163 15.11 -4.24 6.01
N GLN A 164 14.32 -5.02 5.28
CA GLN A 164 14.74 -6.32 4.77
C GLN A 164 14.78 -6.38 3.23
N THR A 165 13.72 -5.88 2.58
CA THR A 165 13.50 -6.04 1.14
C THR A 165 13.72 -4.71 0.42
N LEU A 166 14.47 -4.71 -0.66
CA LEU A 166 14.64 -3.51 -1.49
C LEU A 166 13.33 -3.15 -2.19
N TRP A 167 13.06 -1.85 -2.34
CA TRP A 167 11.77 -1.38 -2.84
C TRP A 167 11.41 -1.94 -4.23
N LEU A 168 12.39 -2.10 -5.12
CA LEU A 168 12.13 -2.72 -6.42
C LEU A 168 11.99 -4.25 -6.35
N GLU A 169 12.49 -4.91 -5.31
CA GLU A 169 12.19 -6.34 -5.03
C GLU A 169 10.74 -6.52 -4.54
N CYS A 170 10.12 -5.45 -3.99
CA CYS A 170 8.68 -5.39 -3.66
C CYS A 170 7.80 -5.14 -4.91
N ASN A 171 8.33 -5.24 -6.11
CA ASN A 171 7.66 -4.97 -7.39
C ASN A 171 7.14 -3.53 -7.53
N ALA A 172 7.76 -2.57 -6.82
CA ALA A 172 7.28 -1.20 -6.77
C ALA A 172 7.27 -0.49 -8.12
N ARG A 173 8.16 -0.86 -9.04
CA ARG A 173 8.16 -0.34 -10.42
C ARG A 173 6.91 -0.78 -11.18
N GLU A 174 6.63 -2.05 -11.17
CA GLU A 174 5.54 -2.68 -11.92
C GLU A 174 4.15 -2.34 -11.32
N LEU A 175 4.13 -2.04 -10.02
CA LEU A 175 2.92 -1.67 -9.27
C LEU A 175 2.82 -0.15 -9.05
N ASN A 176 3.49 0.66 -9.88
CA ASN A 176 3.42 2.12 -9.83
C ASN A 176 3.79 2.74 -8.46
N GLY A 177 4.64 2.07 -7.67
CA GLY A 177 5.02 2.49 -6.30
C GLY A 177 6.20 3.45 -6.23
N VAL A 178 6.73 3.93 -7.37
CA VAL A 178 7.92 4.78 -7.43
C VAL A 178 7.91 5.70 -8.64
N SER A 179 8.25 6.96 -8.42
CA SER A 179 8.56 7.91 -9.50
C SER A 179 10.07 7.94 -9.72
N PHE A 180 10.50 7.74 -10.96
CA PHE A 180 11.91 7.88 -11.37
C PHE A 180 12.24 9.26 -11.93
N THR A 181 11.25 10.12 -12.10
CA THR A 181 11.38 11.46 -12.68
C THR A 181 11.32 12.58 -11.64
N LYS A 182 10.87 12.26 -10.42
CA LYS A 182 10.85 13.22 -9.31
C LYS A 182 12.27 13.54 -8.81
N GLY A 183 12.40 14.62 -8.05
CA GLY A 183 13.64 14.97 -7.34
C GLY A 183 14.07 13.97 -6.27
N CYS A 184 15.12 14.30 -5.52
CA CYS A 184 15.71 13.41 -4.52
C CYS A 184 14.76 13.06 -3.38
N TYR A 185 14.85 11.81 -2.91
CA TYR A 185 14.16 11.32 -1.72
C TYR A 185 15.03 10.28 -0.98
N VAL A 186 14.67 9.98 0.26
CA VAL A 186 15.41 9.01 1.08
C VAL A 186 15.38 7.62 0.44
N GLY A 187 16.57 7.03 0.21
CA GLY A 187 16.71 5.69 -0.41
C GLY A 187 16.72 5.68 -1.94
N GLN A 188 16.66 6.83 -2.59
CA GLN A 188 16.61 6.94 -4.05
C GLN A 188 17.86 6.35 -4.74
N GLU A 189 19.05 6.55 -4.19
CA GLU A 189 20.30 6.20 -4.88
C GLU A 189 20.32 4.73 -5.31
N ASN A 190 20.02 3.81 -4.40
CA ASN A 190 19.98 2.38 -4.71
C ASN A 190 18.81 2.03 -5.64
N THR A 191 17.63 2.62 -5.41
CA THR A 191 16.44 2.43 -6.25
C THR A 191 16.71 2.86 -7.69
N ALA A 192 17.30 4.04 -7.90
CA ALA A 192 17.69 4.53 -9.23
C ALA A 192 18.81 3.68 -9.86
N ARG A 193 19.79 3.25 -9.07
CA ARG A 193 20.86 2.34 -9.55
C ARG A 193 20.28 1.04 -10.07
N MET A 194 19.37 0.42 -9.34
CA MET A 194 18.71 -0.81 -9.77
C MET A 194 17.87 -0.60 -11.03
N HIS A 195 17.21 0.55 -11.14
CA HIS A 195 16.40 0.88 -12.32
C HIS A 195 17.28 1.03 -13.59
N HIS A 196 18.43 1.71 -13.49
CA HIS A 196 19.23 2.08 -14.66
C HIS A 196 20.37 1.10 -14.98
N ARG A 197 20.90 0.37 -14.00
CA ARG A 197 22.16 -0.40 -14.15
C ARG A 197 22.06 -1.87 -13.82
N SER A 198 21.06 -2.29 -13.07
CA SER A 198 20.94 -3.67 -12.60
C SER A 198 19.55 -4.24 -12.87
N LYS A 199 19.51 -5.52 -13.19
CA LYS A 199 18.25 -6.27 -13.15
C LYS A 199 17.84 -6.48 -11.70
N VAL A 200 16.54 -6.46 -11.43
CA VAL A 200 15.99 -6.89 -10.16
C VAL A 200 16.15 -8.41 -10.07
N ASN A 201 17.08 -8.88 -9.25
CA ASN A 201 17.45 -10.30 -9.18
C ASN A 201 16.54 -11.13 -8.26
N ARG A 202 15.77 -10.47 -7.40
CA ARG A 202 14.82 -11.10 -6.48
C ARG A 202 13.50 -10.35 -6.52
N ARG A 203 12.40 -11.06 -6.29
CA ARG A 203 11.08 -10.46 -6.21
C ARG A 203 10.27 -11.11 -5.10
N LEU A 204 9.46 -10.31 -4.42
CA LEU A 204 8.37 -10.84 -3.61
C LEU A 204 7.35 -11.48 -4.53
N VAL A 205 6.98 -12.70 -4.22
CA VAL A 205 6.04 -13.50 -4.99
C VAL A 205 5.06 -14.21 -4.07
N VAL A 206 3.88 -14.48 -4.59
CA VAL A 206 2.90 -15.35 -3.94
C VAL A 206 3.08 -16.76 -4.50
N ALA A 207 3.21 -17.74 -3.62
CA ALA A 207 3.39 -19.14 -3.96
C ALA A 207 2.38 -20.04 -3.23
N PRO A 208 2.15 -21.27 -3.68
CA PRO A 208 1.46 -22.27 -2.88
C PRO A 208 2.12 -22.45 -1.51
N LEU A 209 1.30 -22.70 -0.48
CA LEU A 209 1.81 -22.94 0.87
C LEU A 209 2.72 -24.18 0.89
N GLY A 210 3.93 -24.00 1.36
CA GLY A 210 4.93 -25.02 1.56
C GLY A 210 5.58 -24.90 2.93
N GLU A 211 6.71 -25.54 3.11
CA GLU A 211 7.53 -25.40 4.32
C GLU A 211 8.13 -23.99 4.37
N ALA A 212 7.96 -23.31 5.51
CA ALA A 212 8.50 -21.99 5.71
C ALA A 212 10.04 -22.04 5.89
N GLY A 213 10.74 -21.14 5.23
CA GLY A 213 12.20 -21.01 5.29
C GLY A 213 12.65 -19.56 5.38
N ASP A 214 13.95 -19.31 5.27
CA ASP A 214 14.58 -17.99 5.40
C ASP A 214 14.04 -16.92 4.43
N ARG A 215 13.45 -17.38 3.33
CA ARG A 215 12.88 -16.49 2.29
C ARG A 215 11.40 -16.21 2.49
N THR A 216 10.75 -16.96 3.37
CA THR A 216 9.33 -16.78 3.68
C THR A 216 9.12 -15.47 4.43
N ARG A 217 8.14 -14.70 3.99
CA ARG A 217 7.73 -13.43 4.61
C ARG A 217 6.45 -13.61 5.41
N ALA A 218 5.44 -14.22 4.80
CA ALA A 218 4.15 -14.48 5.42
C ALA A 218 3.57 -15.81 4.94
N THR A 219 2.75 -16.43 5.76
CA THR A 219 2.01 -17.66 5.43
C THR A 219 0.53 -17.46 5.69
N TYR A 220 -0.30 -18.01 4.81
CA TYR A 220 -1.76 -17.93 4.83
C TYR A 220 -2.33 -19.33 4.65
N PRO A 221 -2.30 -20.16 5.72
CA PRO A 221 -2.73 -21.57 5.64
C PRO A 221 -4.17 -21.73 5.15
N GLU A 222 -5.05 -20.80 5.56
CA GLU A 222 -6.47 -20.78 5.19
C GLU A 222 -6.68 -20.53 3.67
N LEU A 223 -5.70 -19.94 2.99
CA LEU A 223 -5.72 -19.71 1.55
C LEU A 223 -4.84 -20.71 0.78
N GLY A 224 -4.07 -21.55 1.49
CA GLY A 224 -3.08 -22.41 0.87
C GLY A 224 -1.95 -21.64 0.17
N LEU A 225 -1.60 -20.44 0.67
CA LEU A 225 -0.64 -19.51 0.06
C LEU A 225 0.43 -19.07 1.04
N MET A 226 1.55 -18.62 0.49
CA MET A 226 2.62 -17.95 1.20
C MET A 226 3.24 -16.84 0.34
N VAL A 227 3.90 -15.89 1.00
CA VAL A 227 4.70 -14.83 0.35
C VAL A 227 6.17 -15.10 0.62
N GLU A 228 6.98 -15.08 -0.42
CA GLU A 228 8.41 -15.31 -0.35
C GLU A 228 9.21 -14.31 -1.19
N LEU A 229 10.46 -14.10 -0.79
CA LEU A 229 11.46 -13.39 -1.60
C LEU A 229 12.26 -14.40 -2.41
N ARG A 230 11.91 -14.60 -3.68
CA ARG A 230 12.57 -15.57 -4.57
C ARG A 230 13.51 -14.89 -5.57
N ARG A 231 14.54 -15.62 -6.02
CA ARG A 231 15.36 -15.21 -7.15
C ARG A 231 14.57 -15.31 -8.45
N VAL A 232 14.76 -14.36 -9.35
CA VAL A 232 14.06 -14.32 -10.65
C VAL A 232 14.35 -15.59 -11.48
N GLU A 233 15.58 -16.10 -11.42
CA GLU A 233 15.97 -17.34 -12.08
C GLU A 233 15.40 -18.63 -11.46
N ALA A 234 14.76 -18.54 -10.29
CA ALA A 234 14.27 -19.68 -9.50
C ALA A 234 12.90 -19.38 -8.86
N LEU A 235 11.95 -18.90 -9.65
CA LEU A 235 10.58 -18.60 -9.18
C LEU A 235 9.80 -19.88 -8.89
N GLY A 236 10.10 -21.00 -9.58
CA GLY A 236 9.46 -22.30 -9.35
C GLY A 236 7.95 -22.26 -9.59
N ASP A 237 7.19 -22.64 -8.58
CA ASP A 237 5.72 -22.68 -8.56
C ASP A 237 5.05 -21.34 -8.17
N ALA A 238 5.83 -20.26 -7.99
CA ALA A 238 5.28 -18.96 -7.66
C ALA A 238 4.33 -18.44 -8.75
N ARG A 239 3.32 -17.68 -8.33
CA ARG A 239 2.45 -16.98 -9.26
C ARG A 239 3.24 -15.91 -10.01
N VAL A 240 3.19 -15.96 -11.32
CA VAL A 240 3.75 -14.93 -12.21
C VAL A 240 2.60 -14.30 -12.99
N PRO A 241 1.95 -13.27 -12.45
CA PRO A 241 0.88 -12.56 -13.15
C PRO A 241 1.42 -11.76 -14.34
N ASP A 242 0.55 -11.40 -15.29
CA ASP A 242 0.94 -10.71 -16.53
C ASP A 242 1.71 -9.41 -16.27
N TRP A 243 1.31 -8.65 -15.26
CA TRP A 243 1.99 -7.41 -14.89
C TRP A 243 3.45 -7.63 -14.43
N MET A 244 3.78 -8.80 -13.88
CA MET A 244 5.13 -9.19 -13.48
C MET A 244 5.87 -9.84 -14.64
N ALA A 245 5.21 -10.64 -15.47
CA ALA A 245 5.83 -11.41 -16.55
C ALA A 245 6.61 -10.51 -17.53
N ALA A 246 6.06 -9.35 -17.89
CA ALA A 246 6.72 -8.38 -18.76
C ALA A 246 8.05 -7.83 -18.18
N ALA A 247 8.22 -7.85 -16.87
CA ALA A 247 9.43 -7.37 -16.20
C ALA A 247 10.47 -8.49 -15.97
N LEU A 248 10.12 -9.74 -16.28
CA LEU A 248 11.02 -10.90 -16.19
C LEU A 248 11.66 -11.26 -17.55
N ALA A 249 11.06 -10.79 -18.64
CA ALA A 249 11.57 -10.91 -19.99
C ALA A 249 12.75 -9.95 -20.24
#